data_65d06acb4b502a9b09d0461d4e8fd0ee
#
_entry.id   65d06acb4b502a9b09d0461d4e8fd0ee
#
_cell.length_a   1.000
_cell.length_b   1.000
_cell.length_c   1.000
_cell.angle_alpha   90.00
_cell.angle_beta   90.00
_cell.angle_gamma   90.00
#
_symmetry.space_group_name_H-M   'P 1'
#
loop_
_entity.id
_entity.type
_entity.pdbx_description
1 polymer ?
#
loop_
_entity_poly.entity_id
_entity_poly.type
_entity_poly.pdbx_seq_one_letter_code
_entity_poly.pdbx_strand_id
1 'polypeptide(L)'
;MIRRLAAALAVLTLGACTAHVAPPAPIAGAAPRAPVEIQILAFNDFHGNIETPPPVEVAEPDGSKHKIVTGGAAHLAAALAGLRVGHANTITVSAGDTIGASPLISANYLDEPTIDAMNLMHLEIGSVGNHEFDRGADELKRMQSGGCAKFTRRTPCAV
;
A
#
# COMPACT_ATOMS: atom_id res chain seq x y z
N MET A 1 13.89 60.56 -70.71
CA MET A 1 14.88 59.53 -70.40
C MET A 1 14.46 58.95 -69.05
N ILE A 2 13.77 57.83 -68.97
CA ILE A 2 13.28 57.17 -67.74
C ILE A 2 14.02 55.83 -67.60
N ARG A 3 14.89 55.76 -66.61
CA ARG A 3 15.58 54.51 -66.27
C ARG A 3 14.69 53.66 -65.39
N ARG A 4 14.31 52.49 -65.87
CA ARG A 4 13.60 51.46 -65.06
C ARG A 4 14.59 50.68 -64.31
N LEU A 5 14.54 50.75 -62.92
CA LEU A 5 15.21 49.82 -62.03
C LEU A 5 14.33 48.57 -61.93
N ALA A 6 14.88 47.42 -62.27
CA ALA A 6 14.27 46.12 -62.01
C ALA A 6 14.81 45.66 -60.65
N ALA A 7 13.92 45.52 -59.66
CA ALA A 7 14.21 44.89 -58.37
C ALA A 7 14.06 43.38 -58.51
N ALA A 8 15.16 42.65 -58.35
CA ALA A 8 15.11 41.18 -58.29
C ALA A 8 14.74 40.74 -56.83
N LEU A 9 13.63 40.09 -56.71
CA LEU A 9 13.17 39.51 -55.43
C LEU A 9 13.77 38.09 -55.29
N ALA A 10 14.76 37.93 -54.38
CA ALA A 10 15.31 36.63 -54.08
C ALA A 10 14.42 35.95 -53.04
N VAL A 11 13.76 34.88 -53.40
CA VAL A 11 13.00 34.03 -52.50
C VAL A 11 13.96 33.02 -51.86
N LEU A 12 14.26 33.19 -50.58
CA LEU A 12 14.95 32.17 -49.79
C LEU A 12 13.96 31.11 -49.37
N THR A 13 14.05 29.92 -49.94
CA THR A 13 13.35 28.74 -49.43
C THR A 13 14.12 28.14 -48.28
N LEU A 14 13.61 28.30 -47.04
CA LEU A 14 14.09 27.56 -45.90
C LEU A 14 13.63 26.10 -46.04
N GLY A 15 14.55 25.21 -46.39
CA GLY A 15 14.33 23.78 -46.33
C GLY A 15 14.32 23.34 -44.87
N ALA A 16 13.14 23.09 -44.29
CA ALA A 16 13.01 22.46 -42.99
C ALA A 16 13.44 20.99 -43.12
N CYS A 17 14.63 20.64 -42.61
CA CYS A 17 15.00 19.24 -42.40
C CYS A 17 14.12 18.65 -41.29
N THR A 18 13.03 18.01 -41.66
CA THR A 18 12.29 17.15 -40.74
C THR A 18 13.13 15.87 -40.53
N ALA A 19 13.84 15.80 -39.41
CA ALA A 19 14.44 14.54 -39.00
C ALA A 19 13.28 13.56 -38.71
N HIS A 20 13.04 12.65 -39.61
CA HIS A 20 12.16 11.50 -39.34
C HIS A 20 12.89 10.61 -38.35
N VAL A 21 12.53 10.73 -37.06
CA VAL A 21 12.90 9.72 -36.06
C VAL A 21 12.08 8.48 -36.41
N ALA A 22 12.73 7.51 -37.01
CA ALA A 22 12.09 6.22 -37.26
C ALA A 22 11.62 5.64 -35.93
N PRO A 23 10.39 5.12 -35.82
CA PRO A 23 9.95 4.43 -34.61
C PRO A 23 10.95 3.29 -34.33
N PRO A 24 11.27 3.04 -33.05
CA PRO A 24 12.14 1.94 -32.70
C PRO A 24 11.60 0.65 -33.31
N ALA A 25 12.49 -0.09 -33.99
CA ALA A 25 12.12 -1.35 -34.58
C ALA A 25 11.48 -2.24 -33.50
N PRO A 26 10.40 -2.98 -33.81
CA PRO A 26 9.84 -3.95 -32.86
C PRO A 26 10.96 -4.90 -32.43
N ILE A 27 11.13 -5.10 -31.15
CA ILE A 27 12.10 -6.08 -30.62
C ILE A 27 11.60 -7.43 -31.11
N ALA A 28 12.20 -7.89 -32.22
CA ALA A 28 11.86 -9.17 -32.81
C ALA A 28 12.30 -10.27 -31.83
N GLY A 29 11.35 -11.05 -31.32
CA GLY A 29 11.63 -12.37 -30.79
C GLY A 29 11.50 -12.62 -29.30
N ALA A 30 10.92 -11.72 -28.48
CA ALA A 30 10.50 -12.13 -27.15
C ALA A 30 9.17 -12.92 -27.28
N ALA A 31 9.24 -14.23 -27.08
CA ALA A 31 8.01 -15.01 -26.93
C ALA A 31 7.12 -14.39 -25.84
N PRO A 32 5.79 -14.38 -26.01
CA PRO A 32 4.89 -13.90 -24.98
C PRO A 32 5.20 -14.61 -23.66
N ARG A 33 5.56 -13.84 -22.62
CA ARG A 33 5.74 -14.42 -21.30
C ARG A 33 4.37 -14.89 -20.80
N ALA A 34 4.33 -16.06 -20.18
CA ALA A 34 3.12 -16.53 -19.53
C ALA A 34 2.63 -15.46 -18.51
N PRO A 35 1.33 -15.23 -18.38
CA PRO A 35 0.78 -14.37 -17.36
C PRO A 35 1.25 -14.81 -15.97
N VAL A 36 1.61 -13.85 -15.13
CA VAL A 36 1.92 -14.09 -13.72
C VAL A 36 0.67 -13.74 -12.92
N GLU A 37 0.15 -14.70 -12.18
CA GLU A 37 -0.92 -14.48 -11.21
C GLU A 37 -0.34 -13.80 -9.98
N ILE A 38 -0.98 -12.72 -9.51
CA ILE A 38 -0.66 -12.01 -8.28
C ILE A 38 -1.92 -11.94 -7.44
N GLN A 39 -1.84 -12.45 -6.21
CA GLN A 39 -2.88 -12.31 -5.19
C GLN A 39 -2.59 -11.10 -4.32
N ILE A 40 -3.58 -10.24 -4.13
CA ILE A 40 -3.51 -9.09 -3.20
C ILE A 40 -4.52 -9.35 -2.07
N LEU A 41 -4.01 -9.51 -0.86
CA LEU A 41 -4.81 -9.58 0.36
C LEU A 41 -4.84 -8.19 0.99
N ALA A 42 -6.02 -7.59 1.06
CA ALA A 42 -6.19 -6.22 1.55
C ALA A 42 -7.11 -6.18 2.76
N PHE A 43 -6.76 -5.34 3.73
CA PHE A 43 -7.61 -4.96 4.86
C PHE A 43 -7.43 -3.47 5.19
N ASN A 44 -8.24 -2.94 6.08
CA ASN A 44 -8.22 -1.56 6.54
C ASN A 44 -8.79 -1.46 7.95
N ASP A 45 -8.60 -0.31 8.59
CA ASP A 45 -9.23 0.06 9.86
C ASP A 45 -9.03 -0.98 10.97
N PHE A 46 -7.82 -1.50 11.09
CA PHE A 46 -7.51 -2.48 12.13
C PHE A 46 -7.52 -1.86 13.53
N HIS A 47 -7.11 -0.60 13.64
CA HIS A 47 -7.15 0.20 14.87
C HIS A 47 -6.63 -0.53 16.10
N GLY A 48 -5.49 -1.20 15.98
CA GLY A 48 -4.87 -1.88 17.11
C GLY A 48 -5.71 -2.96 17.80
N ASN A 49 -6.72 -3.50 17.13
CA ASN A 49 -7.59 -4.57 17.66
C ASN A 49 -6.87 -5.91 17.67
N ILE A 50 -5.82 -6.04 18.50
CA ILE A 50 -4.98 -7.26 18.59
C ILE A 50 -5.64 -8.38 19.38
N GLU A 51 -6.52 -8.08 20.35
CA GLU A 51 -7.24 -9.08 21.13
C GLU A 51 -8.46 -9.62 20.36
N THR A 52 -8.75 -10.90 20.60
CA THR A 52 -10.00 -11.49 20.09
C THR A 52 -11.17 -10.94 20.90
N PRO A 53 -12.15 -10.29 20.25
CA PRO A 53 -13.32 -9.75 20.94
C PRO A 53 -14.23 -10.88 21.46
N PRO A 54 -15.20 -10.55 22.32
CA PRO A 54 -16.26 -11.50 22.69
C PRO A 54 -16.97 -12.08 21.45
N PRO A 55 -17.48 -13.32 21.53
CA PRO A 55 -18.17 -13.94 20.40
C PRO A 55 -19.32 -13.08 19.87
N VAL A 56 -19.39 -12.93 18.55
CA VAL A 56 -20.47 -12.21 17.84
C VAL A 56 -21.59 -13.16 17.49
N GLU A 57 -22.83 -12.73 17.68
CA GLU A 57 -24.01 -13.47 17.23
C GLU A 57 -24.25 -13.18 15.74
N VAL A 58 -24.29 -14.22 14.95
CA VAL A 58 -24.58 -14.15 13.51
C VAL A 58 -25.93 -14.79 13.25
N ALA A 59 -26.79 -14.10 12.50
CA ALA A 59 -28.06 -14.62 12.04
C ALA A 59 -27.89 -15.27 10.67
N GLU A 60 -28.44 -16.50 10.54
CA GLU A 60 -28.47 -17.20 9.27
C GLU A 60 -29.71 -16.80 8.45
N PRO A 61 -29.74 -17.06 7.14
CA PRO A 61 -30.88 -16.75 6.28
C PRO A 61 -32.19 -17.48 6.69
N ASP A 62 -32.08 -18.58 7.42
CA ASP A 62 -33.22 -19.35 7.94
C ASP A 62 -33.77 -18.77 9.26
N GLY A 63 -33.16 -17.69 9.78
CA GLY A 63 -33.51 -17.05 11.04
C GLY A 63 -32.86 -17.67 12.29
N SER A 64 -32.12 -18.76 12.14
CA SER A 64 -31.33 -19.30 13.24
C SER A 64 -30.16 -18.37 13.59
N LYS A 65 -29.63 -18.49 14.81
CA LYS A 65 -28.54 -17.69 15.30
C LYS A 65 -27.48 -18.58 15.92
N HIS A 66 -26.23 -18.25 15.65
CA HIS A 66 -25.09 -18.88 16.30
C HIS A 66 -24.03 -17.88 16.69
N LYS A 67 -23.17 -18.22 17.65
CA LYS A 67 -22.06 -17.38 18.07
C LYS A 67 -20.79 -17.85 17.38
N ILE A 68 -20.08 -16.89 16.80
CA ILE A 68 -18.74 -17.12 16.24
C ILE A 68 -17.69 -16.36 17.05
N VAL A 69 -16.54 -17.00 17.22
CA VAL A 69 -15.34 -16.36 17.78
C VAL A 69 -14.50 -15.92 16.58
N THR A 70 -14.32 -14.61 16.43
CA THR A 70 -13.58 -14.03 15.31
C THR A 70 -13.03 -12.66 15.69
N GLY A 71 -12.21 -12.08 14.83
CA GLY A 71 -11.55 -10.80 15.07
C GLY A 71 -10.24 -10.93 15.86
N GLY A 72 -9.55 -9.81 15.97
CA GLY A 72 -8.22 -9.76 16.55
C GLY A 72 -7.10 -10.27 15.63
N ALA A 73 -5.86 -10.01 16.06
CA ALA A 73 -4.68 -10.34 15.25
C ALA A 73 -4.54 -11.83 14.95
N ALA A 74 -4.88 -12.69 15.90
CA ALA A 74 -4.75 -14.15 15.73
C ALA A 74 -5.66 -14.70 14.61
N HIS A 75 -6.92 -14.25 14.56
CA HIS A 75 -7.85 -14.68 13.52
C HIS A 75 -7.49 -14.08 12.16
N LEU A 76 -7.05 -12.81 12.14
CA LEU A 76 -6.57 -12.18 10.91
C LEU A 76 -5.34 -12.91 10.36
N ALA A 77 -4.38 -13.23 11.21
CA ALA A 77 -3.18 -13.99 10.84
C ALA A 77 -3.52 -15.36 10.25
N ALA A 78 -4.45 -16.09 10.91
CA ALA A 78 -4.91 -17.39 10.43
C ALA A 78 -5.62 -17.29 9.06
N ALA A 79 -6.44 -16.26 8.87
CA ALA A 79 -7.12 -16.02 7.59
C ALA A 79 -6.14 -15.69 6.48
N LEU A 80 -5.19 -14.79 6.73
CA LEU A 80 -4.14 -14.44 5.77
C LEU A 80 -3.27 -15.65 5.40
N ALA A 81 -2.86 -16.44 6.41
CA ALA A 81 -2.10 -17.66 6.17
C ALA A 81 -2.87 -18.66 5.32
N GLY A 82 -4.14 -18.88 5.61
CA GLY A 82 -5.00 -19.76 4.83
C GLY A 82 -5.19 -19.32 3.39
N LEU A 83 -5.40 -18.03 3.17
CA LEU A 83 -5.57 -17.44 1.83
C LEU A 83 -4.29 -17.47 0.98
N ARG A 84 -3.11 -17.52 1.60
CA ARG A 84 -1.83 -17.63 0.88
C ARG A 84 -1.57 -19.04 0.34
N VAL A 85 -2.28 -20.04 0.85
CA VAL A 85 -2.06 -21.44 0.42
C VAL A 85 -2.38 -21.60 -1.06
N GLY A 86 -1.41 -22.08 -1.82
CA GLY A 86 -1.54 -22.30 -3.26
C GLY A 86 -1.26 -21.08 -4.14
N HIS A 87 -0.98 -19.91 -3.56
CA HIS A 87 -0.69 -18.66 -4.28
C HIS A 87 0.76 -18.23 -4.05
N ALA A 88 1.63 -18.52 -5.03
CA ALA A 88 3.07 -18.26 -4.92
C ALA A 88 3.43 -16.77 -4.85
N ASN A 89 2.60 -15.90 -5.46
CA ASN A 89 2.84 -14.45 -5.53
C ASN A 89 1.71 -13.73 -4.79
N THR A 90 1.79 -13.72 -3.47
CA THR A 90 0.81 -13.02 -2.62
C THR A 90 1.48 -11.83 -1.95
N ILE A 91 0.78 -10.70 -1.94
CA ILE A 91 1.14 -9.49 -1.20
C ILE A 91 0.00 -9.12 -0.25
N THR A 92 0.31 -8.74 0.99
CA THR A 92 -0.65 -8.23 1.96
C THR A 92 -0.51 -6.72 2.10
N VAL A 93 -1.62 -6.02 2.01
CA VAL A 93 -1.65 -4.56 2.05
C VAL A 93 -2.71 -4.06 3.05
N SER A 94 -2.43 -2.90 3.68
CA SER A 94 -3.40 -2.16 4.49
C SER A 94 -3.74 -0.83 3.82
N ALA A 95 -5.02 -0.48 3.78
CA ALA A 95 -5.48 0.80 3.23
C ALA A 95 -5.42 1.96 4.25
N GLY A 96 -4.82 1.75 5.43
CA GLY A 96 -4.66 2.75 6.48
C GLY A 96 -5.51 2.47 7.71
N ASP A 97 -5.42 3.35 8.70
CA ASP A 97 -6.01 3.24 10.03
C ASP A 97 -5.67 1.89 10.70
N THR A 98 -4.44 1.44 10.48
CA THR A 98 -3.91 0.23 11.10
C THR A 98 -3.65 0.43 12.58
N ILE A 99 -3.24 1.65 12.96
CA ILE A 99 -2.98 2.13 14.32
C ILE A 99 -3.85 3.34 14.64
N GLY A 100 -3.81 3.80 15.88
CA GLY A 100 -4.61 4.92 16.37
C GLY A 100 -6.06 4.53 16.70
N ALA A 101 -6.73 5.32 17.55
CA ALA A 101 -8.02 4.97 18.17
C ALA A 101 -8.04 3.54 18.78
N SER A 102 -6.88 3.01 19.13
CA SER A 102 -6.66 1.63 19.50
C SER A 102 -7.15 1.30 20.91
N PRO A 103 -7.52 0.03 21.19
CA PRO A 103 -7.72 -0.46 22.53
C PRO A 103 -6.46 -0.27 23.41
N LEU A 104 -6.66 -0.17 24.72
CA LEU A 104 -5.59 0.14 25.68
C LEU A 104 -4.40 -0.80 25.62
N ILE A 105 -4.61 -2.06 25.25
CA ILE A 105 -3.54 -3.04 25.10
C ILE A 105 -2.50 -2.66 24.04
N SER A 106 -2.91 -1.89 23.06
CA SER A 106 -2.03 -1.34 22.01
C SER A 106 -1.70 0.13 22.29
N ALA A 107 -2.71 0.96 22.54
CA ALA A 107 -2.58 2.40 22.70
C ALA A 107 -1.61 2.80 23.84
N ASN A 108 -1.59 2.06 24.96
CA ASN A 108 -0.69 2.31 26.08
C ASN A 108 0.80 2.11 25.75
N TYR A 109 1.08 1.41 24.67
CA TYR A 109 2.42 1.14 24.16
C TYR A 109 2.68 1.80 22.82
N LEU A 110 1.98 2.92 22.54
CA LEU A 110 2.16 3.72 21.32
C LEU A 110 1.88 2.92 20.02
N ASP A 111 1.00 1.93 20.09
CA ASP A 111 0.65 1.00 19.03
C ASP A 111 1.80 0.10 18.52
N GLU A 112 2.93 0.06 19.22
CA GLU A 112 4.02 -0.86 18.92
C GLU A 112 3.58 -2.34 18.88
N PRO A 113 2.72 -2.84 19.81
CA PRO A 113 2.22 -4.21 19.72
C PRO A 113 1.44 -4.50 18.45
N THR A 114 0.74 -3.50 17.91
CA THR A 114 0.06 -3.64 16.62
C THR A 114 1.05 -3.77 15.48
N ILE A 115 2.10 -2.95 15.45
CA ILE A 115 3.15 -3.05 14.43
C ILE A 115 3.87 -4.40 14.50
N ASP A 116 4.17 -4.89 15.71
CA ASP A 116 4.74 -6.24 15.89
C ASP A 116 3.83 -7.33 15.29
N ALA A 117 2.51 -7.24 15.57
CA ALA A 117 1.55 -8.18 15.00
C ALA A 117 1.49 -8.09 13.46
N MET A 118 1.53 -6.89 12.88
CA MET A 118 1.54 -6.69 11.42
C MET A 118 2.82 -7.25 10.79
N ASN A 119 3.96 -7.06 11.42
CA ASN A 119 5.23 -7.65 10.98
C ASN A 119 5.17 -9.19 10.97
N LEU A 120 4.61 -9.79 12.03
CA LEU A 120 4.43 -11.25 12.11
C LEU A 120 3.45 -11.79 11.07
N MET A 121 2.46 -11.00 10.67
CA MET A 121 1.50 -11.34 9.62
C MET A 121 2.01 -11.08 8.20
N HIS A 122 3.23 -10.55 8.07
CA HIS A 122 3.82 -10.15 6.80
C HIS A 122 2.96 -9.12 6.05
N LEU A 123 2.61 -8.01 6.72
CA LEU A 123 2.10 -6.82 6.06
C LEU A 123 3.25 -6.17 5.29
N GLU A 124 3.18 -6.17 3.96
CA GLU A 124 4.26 -5.67 3.10
C GLU A 124 4.10 -4.18 2.77
N ILE A 125 2.87 -3.71 2.60
CA ILE A 125 2.59 -2.31 2.25
C ILE A 125 1.43 -1.80 3.11
N GLY A 126 1.65 -0.67 3.79
CA GLY A 126 0.62 0.08 4.47
C GLY A 126 0.43 1.46 3.84
N SER A 127 -0.79 1.84 3.54
CA SER A 127 -1.17 3.23 3.33
C SER A 127 -1.31 3.93 4.69
N VAL A 128 -1.37 5.25 4.68
CA VAL A 128 -1.69 6.04 5.87
C VAL A 128 -3.14 6.51 5.79
N GLY A 129 -3.91 6.27 6.87
CA GLY A 129 -5.19 6.92 7.11
C GLY A 129 -5.03 8.14 7.99
N ASN A 130 -6.11 8.67 8.53
CA ASN A 130 -6.03 9.82 9.42
C ASN A 130 -5.45 9.46 10.80
N HIS A 131 -5.65 8.24 11.28
CA HIS A 131 -5.22 7.81 12.60
C HIS A 131 -3.73 7.49 12.70
N GLU A 132 -3.03 7.24 11.59
CA GLU A 132 -1.57 7.19 11.57
C GLU A 132 -0.94 8.51 11.98
N PHE A 133 -1.68 9.63 11.89
CA PHE A 133 -1.21 10.97 12.28
C PHE A 133 -1.66 11.42 13.66
N ASP A 134 -2.38 10.62 14.45
CA ASP A 134 -2.88 10.98 15.79
C ASP A 134 -1.78 11.48 16.73
N ARG A 135 -0.56 10.97 16.58
CA ARG A 135 0.61 11.35 17.37
C ARG A 135 1.60 12.26 16.62
N GLY A 136 1.18 12.74 15.46
CA GLY A 136 1.98 13.61 14.59
C GLY A 136 2.90 12.86 13.63
N ALA A 137 3.39 13.59 12.63
CA ALA A 137 4.20 13.05 11.55
C ALA A 137 5.55 12.45 12.01
N ASP A 138 6.13 12.96 13.08
CA ASP A 138 7.41 12.45 13.59
C ASP A 138 7.25 11.07 14.24
N GLU A 139 6.12 10.83 14.91
CA GLU A 139 5.81 9.51 15.43
C GLU A 139 5.52 8.51 14.30
N LEU A 140 4.80 8.93 13.27
CA LEU A 140 4.60 8.09 12.09
C LEU A 140 5.93 7.69 11.45
N LYS A 141 6.87 8.62 11.29
CA LYS A 141 8.22 8.31 10.79
C LYS A 141 8.96 7.33 11.70
N ARG A 142 8.81 7.47 13.02
CA ARG A 142 9.38 6.52 13.96
C ARG A 142 8.81 5.12 13.76
N MET A 143 7.49 5.00 13.60
CA MET A 143 6.83 3.72 13.33
C MET A 143 7.30 3.08 12.02
N GLN A 144 7.54 3.88 11.00
CA GLN A 144 8.04 3.41 9.69
C GLN A 144 9.51 2.98 9.73
N SER A 145 10.34 3.72 10.44
CA SER A 145 11.80 3.56 10.41
C SER A 145 12.35 2.77 11.59
N GLY A 146 11.52 2.50 12.57
CA GLY A 146 11.92 1.95 13.84
C GLY A 146 12.55 2.99 14.78
N GLY A 147 12.85 2.57 15.99
CA GLY A 147 13.48 3.41 17.00
C GLY A 147 12.63 3.61 18.25
N CYS A 148 13.24 4.22 19.24
CA CYS A 148 12.63 4.42 20.55
C CYS A 148 11.85 5.74 20.61
N ALA A 149 10.58 5.68 21.03
CA ALA A 149 9.85 6.89 21.40
C ALA A 149 10.40 7.46 22.72
N LYS A 150 10.29 8.79 22.87
CA LYS A 150 10.69 9.48 24.09
C LYS A 150 10.01 8.94 25.36
N PHE A 151 8.79 8.43 25.22
CA PHE A 151 7.96 7.95 26.32
C PHE A 151 7.55 6.49 26.16
N THR A 152 8.28 5.70 25.37
CA THR A 152 7.98 4.27 25.25
C THR A 152 8.05 3.57 26.61
N ARG A 153 7.10 2.66 26.84
CA ARG A 153 7.06 1.83 28.06
C ARG A 153 7.73 0.47 27.82
N ARG A 154 8.15 0.18 26.60
CA ARG A 154 8.85 -1.06 26.26
C ARG A 154 10.34 -0.92 26.50
N THR A 155 10.93 -1.92 27.14
CA THR A 155 12.37 -1.97 27.41
C THR A 155 12.88 -3.38 27.11
N PRO A 156 13.80 -3.57 26.17
CA PRO A 156 14.25 -2.55 25.20
C PRO A 156 13.13 -2.13 24.25
N CYS A 157 13.21 -0.92 23.71
CA CYS A 157 12.32 -0.52 22.64
C CYS A 157 12.64 -1.33 21.38
N ALA A 158 11.63 -1.88 20.72
CA ALA A 158 11.80 -2.90 19.70
C ALA A 158 11.10 -2.59 18.35
N VAL A 159 10.70 -1.35 18.16
CA VAL A 159 10.08 -0.95 16.88
C VAL A 159 11.13 -0.54 15.85
#